data_9e8ffa0de71194262efb4ae12208efe6
#
_entry.id   9e8ffa0de71194262efb4ae12208efe6
#
_cell.length_a   1.000
_cell.length_b   1.000
_cell.length_c   1.000
_cell.angle_alpha   90.00
_cell.angle_beta   90.00
_cell.angle_gamma   90.00
#
_symmetry.space_group_name_H-M   'P 1'
#
loop_
_entity.id
_entity.type
_entity.pdbx_description
1 polymer ?
#
loop_
_entity_poly.entity_id
_entity_poly.type
_entity_poly.pdbx_seq_one_letter_code
_entity_poly.pdbx_strand_id
1 'polypeptide(L)'
;MTIVKYTVDQKNNWNEFVRNSKNSHFFFLRDYMEYHSDRFDDFSLLVFDETDKLIAILPANIKENILYSHQGLTFGGFLVDDRMKTEIMLEIFESLKHFLKEQNIKKIVYKCIPYIYHIKPSEEDRYALFRNDAKLIGRDVTST
;
A
#
# COMPACT_ATOMS: atom_id res chain seq x y z
N MET A 1 0.75 -15.00 7.64
CA MET A 1 0.74 -13.86 6.69
C MET A 1 2.17 -13.41 6.44
N THR A 2 2.53 -13.21 5.19
CA THR A 2 3.92 -12.91 4.79
C THR A 2 3.97 -11.61 4.03
N ILE A 3 4.88 -10.71 4.41
CA ILE A 3 5.14 -9.46 3.69
C ILE A 3 6.52 -9.54 3.07
N VAL A 4 6.61 -9.26 1.77
CA VAL A 4 7.88 -9.25 1.04
C VAL A 4 8.02 -7.96 0.26
N LYS A 5 9.27 -7.54 0.07
CA LYS A 5 9.59 -6.39 -0.77
C LYS A 5 9.41 -6.77 -2.23
N TYR A 6 8.84 -5.87 -3.01
CA TYR A 6 8.68 -6.05 -4.46
C TYR A 6 10.03 -6.26 -5.15
N THR A 7 10.06 -7.22 -6.07
CA THR A 7 11.17 -7.43 -7.00
C THR A 7 10.61 -7.55 -8.40
N VAL A 8 11.46 -7.37 -9.41
CA VAL A 8 11.02 -7.30 -10.83
C VAL A 8 10.32 -8.57 -11.29
N ASP A 9 10.66 -9.73 -10.71
CA ASP A 9 10.00 -10.99 -11.05
C ASP A 9 8.54 -11.05 -10.60
N GLN A 10 8.10 -10.13 -9.73
CA GLN A 10 6.71 -10.00 -9.29
C GLN A 10 5.91 -9.01 -10.13
N LYS A 11 6.49 -8.44 -11.19
CA LYS A 11 5.85 -7.38 -11.98
C LYS A 11 4.48 -7.80 -12.51
N ASN A 12 4.39 -8.99 -13.08
CA ASN A 12 3.12 -9.48 -13.65
C ASN A 12 2.06 -9.67 -12.56
N ASN A 13 2.44 -10.24 -11.42
CA ASN A 13 1.53 -10.42 -10.29
C ASN A 13 1.05 -9.09 -9.74
N TRP A 14 1.97 -8.12 -9.62
CA TRP A 14 1.64 -6.77 -9.16
C TRP A 14 0.63 -6.10 -10.10
N ASN A 15 0.92 -6.06 -11.39
CA ASN A 15 0.07 -5.39 -12.37
C ASN A 15 -1.30 -6.05 -12.47
N GLU A 16 -1.36 -7.37 -12.42
CA GLU A 16 -2.63 -8.10 -12.41
C GLU A 16 -3.45 -7.74 -11.17
N PHE A 17 -2.80 -7.66 -10.01
CA PHE A 17 -3.48 -7.28 -8.78
C PHE A 17 -4.04 -5.85 -8.87
N VAL A 18 -3.26 -4.91 -9.42
CA VAL A 18 -3.73 -3.53 -9.65
C VAL A 18 -5.00 -3.54 -10.48
N ARG A 19 -5.03 -4.29 -11.58
CA ARG A 19 -6.19 -4.33 -12.48
C ARG A 19 -7.43 -4.91 -11.83
N ASN A 20 -7.27 -5.81 -10.85
CA ASN A 20 -8.39 -6.51 -10.19
C ASN A 20 -8.74 -5.91 -8.83
N SER A 21 -8.06 -4.88 -8.38
CA SER A 21 -8.33 -4.29 -7.07
C SER A 21 -9.57 -3.39 -7.12
N LYS A 22 -10.20 -3.20 -5.95
CA LYS A 22 -11.40 -2.36 -5.84
C LYS A 22 -11.10 -0.88 -5.63
N ASN A 23 -9.85 -0.54 -5.36
CA ASN A 23 -9.43 0.83 -5.04
C ASN A 23 -8.19 1.27 -5.82
N SER A 24 -7.97 0.72 -7.00
CA SER A 24 -6.77 1.00 -7.77
C SER A 24 -6.89 2.23 -8.67
N HIS A 25 -5.75 2.65 -9.14
CA HIS A 25 -5.59 3.68 -10.15
C HIS A 25 -4.43 3.28 -11.06
N PHE A 26 -4.41 3.75 -12.31
CA PHE A 26 -3.34 3.40 -13.25
C PHE A 26 -1.95 3.84 -12.77
N PHE A 27 -1.87 4.81 -11.85
CA PHE A 27 -0.60 5.23 -11.25
C PHE A 27 0.17 4.07 -10.63
N PHE A 28 -0.52 3.01 -10.21
CA PHE A 28 0.09 1.91 -9.48
C PHE A 28 0.60 0.79 -10.39
N LEU A 29 0.34 0.85 -11.70
CA LEU A 29 0.97 -0.06 -12.65
C LEU A 29 2.48 0.20 -12.65
N ARG A 30 3.27 -0.88 -12.68
CA ARG A 30 4.73 -0.76 -12.49
C ARG A 30 5.39 0.10 -13.56
N ASP A 31 4.95 0.03 -14.80
CA ASP A 31 5.53 0.86 -15.87
C ASP A 31 5.39 2.34 -15.56
N TYR A 32 4.27 2.76 -15.00
CA TYR A 32 4.06 4.14 -14.58
C TYR A 32 4.91 4.50 -13.37
N MET A 33 4.92 3.64 -12.35
CA MET A 33 5.71 3.87 -11.14
C MET A 33 7.21 3.95 -11.45
N GLU A 34 7.68 3.07 -12.33
CA GLU A 34 9.11 2.99 -12.67
C GLU A 34 9.58 4.12 -13.57
N TYR A 35 8.68 4.86 -14.18
CA TYR A 35 9.02 6.06 -14.95
C TYR A 35 9.78 7.09 -14.11
N HIS A 36 9.52 7.12 -12.80
CA HIS A 36 10.16 8.02 -11.85
C HIS A 36 11.10 7.29 -10.88
N SER A 37 11.56 6.09 -11.24
CA SER A 37 12.35 5.24 -10.34
C SER A 37 13.68 5.85 -9.93
N ASP A 38 14.23 6.78 -10.74
CA ASP A 38 15.48 7.47 -10.45
C ASP A 38 15.35 8.49 -9.29
N ARG A 39 14.12 8.89 -8.94
CA ARG A 39 13.85 9.89 -7.91
C ARG A 39 13.54 9.27 -6.54
N PHE A 40 13.09 8.03 -6.52
CA PHE A 40 12.58 7.40 -5.31
C PHE A 40 13.15 6.00 -5.18
N ASP A 41 13.56 5.69 -3.96
CA ASP A 41 14.04 4.36 -3.63
C ASP A 41 12.82 3.46 -3.37
N ASP A 42 12.43 2.69 -4.36
CA ASP A 42 11.24 1.85 -4.29
C ASP A 42 11.33 0.86 -3.13
N PHE A 43 10.30 0.79 -2.33
CA PHE A 43 10.17 -0.14 -1.24
C PHE A 43 8.74 -0.68 -1.17
N SER A 44 8.16 -0.90 -2.35
CA SER A 44 6.81 -1.44 -2.45
C SER A 44 6.74 -2.84 -1.86
N LEU A 45 5.60 -3.20 -1.31
CA LEU A 45 5.40 -4.44 -0.57
C LEU A 45 4.27 -5.26 -1.16
N LEU A 46 4.42 -6.58 -1.07
CA LEU A 46 3.36 -7.53 -1.39
C LEU A 46 3.02 -8.31 -0.12
N VAL A 47 1.73 -8.55 0.10
CA VAL A 47 1.23 -9.27 1.27
C VAL A 47 0.56 -10.56 0.80
N PHE A 48 1.06 -11.69 1.31
CA PHE A 48 0.52 -13.02 0.99
C PHE A 48 -0.13 -13.62 2.24
N ASP A 49 -1.23 -14.35 2.05
CA ASP A 49 -1.87 -15.08 3.14
C ASP A 49 -1.17 -16.42 3.40
N GLU A 50 -1.73 -17.24 4.29
CA GLU A 50 -1.15 -18.52 4.67
C GLU A 50 -1.14 -19.54 3.53
N THR A 51 -1.92 -19.32 2.48
CA THR A 51 -1.98 -20.18 1.29
C THR A 51 -1.13 -19.64 0.14
N ASP A 52 -0.23 -18.69 0.42
CA ASP A 52 0.61 -18.00 -0.57
C ASP A 52 -0.17 -17.24 -1.63
N LYS A 53 -1.35 -16.76 -1.29
CA LYS A 53 -2.18 -15.96 -2.17
C LYS A 53 -1.93 -14.48 -1.91
N LEU A 54 -1.73 -13.71 -3.00
CA LEU A 54 -1.54 -12.26 -2.89
C LEU A 54 -2.87 -11.59 -2.52
N ILE A 55 -2.91 -10.91 -1.37
CA ILE A 55 -4.13 -10.32 -0.83
C ILE A 55 -4.09 -8.81 -0.73
N ALA A 56 -2.91 -8.20 -0.79
CA ALA A 56 -2.76 -6.75 -0.78
C ALA A 56 -1.39 -6.37 -1.32
N ILE A 57 -1.30 -5.16 -1.87
CA ILE A 57 -0.02 -4.57 -2.26
C ILE A 57 0.04 -3.15 -1.73
N LEU A 58 1.25 -2.68 -1.44
CA LEU A 58 1.48 -1.32 -0.94
C LEU A 58 2.52 -0.64 -1.82
N PRO A 59 2.10 0.28 -2.69
CA PRO A 59 3.06 1.14 -3.38
C PRO A 59 3.78 2.01 -2.36
N ALA A 60 5.10 1.94 -2.32
CA ALA A 60 5.85 2.63 -1.29
C ALA A 60 7.28 2.97 -1.74
N ASN A 61 7.85 3.97 -1.10
CA ASN A 61 9.26 4.28 -1.22
C ASN A 61 9.84 4.55 0.17
N ILE A 62 11.15 4.45 0.29
CA ILE A 62 11.85 4.67 1.55
C ILE A 62 12.76 5.90 1.42
N LYS A 63 12.83 6.69 2.50
CA LYS A 63 13.78 7.80 2.63
C LYS A 63 14.07 8.01 4.11
N GLU A 64 15.37 8.00 4.45
CA GLU A 64 15.83 8.26 5.83
C GLU A 64 15.14 7.36 6.86
N ASN A 65 14.99 6.07 6.54
CA ASN A 65 14.35 5.07 7.39
C ASN A 65 12.87 5.34 7.66
N ILE A 66 12.21 6.10 6.77
CA ILE A 66 10.78 6.33 6.80
C ILE A 66 10.17 5.71 5.55
N LEU A 67 9.14 4.91 5.72
CA LEU A 67 8.38 4.34 4.61
C LEU A 67 7.24 5.28 4.25
N TYR A 68 7.18 5.66 2.99
CA TYR A 68 6.12 6.52 2.44
C TYR A 68 5.25 5.73 1.47
N SER A 69 3.95 5.89 1.52
CA SER A 69 3.02 5.28 0.57
C SER A 69 2.47 6.33 -0.41
N HIS A 70 2.98 6.71 -1.46
CA HIS A 70 4.26 6.80 -2.12
C HIS A 70 4.55 8.28 -2.38
N GLN A 71 5.75 8.80 -2.08
CA GLN A 71 6.06 10.24 -2.22
C GLN A 71 5.90 10.76 -3.65
N GLY A 72 6.20 9.94 -4.64
CA GLY A 72 6.15 10.32 -6.05
C GLY A 72 4.75 10.28 -6.65
N LEU A 73 3.74 9.87 -5.90
CA LEU A 73 2.36 9.76 -6.37
C LEU A 73 1.45 10.64 -5.54
N THR A 74 0.36 11.09 -6.15
CA THR A 74 -0.61 11.97 -5.48
C THR A 74 -1.24 11.30 -4.26
N PHE A 75 -1.47 9.99 -4.34
CA PHE A 75 -2.01 9.18 -3.26
C PHE A 75 -1.43 7.78 -3.33
N GLY A 76 -1.62 7.01 -2.26
CA GLY A 76 -1.09 5.65 -2.17
C GLY A 76 -1.95 4.81 -1.25
N GLY A 77 -1.31 4.02 -0.37
CA GLY A 77 -2.00 3.13 0.54
C GLY A 77 -2.17 1.73 -0.01
N PHE A 78 -2.69 0.82 0.81
CA PHE A 78 -2.90 -0.56 0.39
C PHE A 78 -3.93 -0.67 -0.71
N LEU A 79 -3.58 -1.37 -1.79
CA LEU A 79 -4.52 -1.79 -2.81
C LEU A 79 -5.04 -3.17 -2.42
N VAL A 80 -6.34 -3.34 -2.49
CA VAL A 80 -7.02 -4.57 -2.06
C VAL A 80 -8.10 -4.94 -3.07
N ASP A 81 -8.57 -6.17 -3.03
CA ASP A 81 -9.67 -6.64 -3.88
C ASP A 81 -10.93 -6.91 -3.04
N ASP A 82 -11.95 -7.51 -3.69
CA ASP A 82 -13.26 -7.73 -3.07
C ASP A 82 -13.21 -8.68 -1.86
N ARG A 83 -12.12 -9.43 -1.69
CA ARG A 83 -11.99 -10.39 -0.59
C ARG A 83 -11.53 -9.74 0.72
N MET A 84 -11.10 -8.46 0.67
CA MET A 84 -10.59 -7.78 1.86
C MET A 84 -11.69 -7.58 2.89
N LYS A 85 -11.34 -7.82 4.14
CA LYS A 85 -12.19 -7.60 5.31
C LYS A 85 -11.40 -6.82 6.35
N THR A 86 -12.13 -6.15 7.23
CA THR A 86 -11.53 -5.33 8.30
C THR A 86 -10.55 -6.14 9.16
N GLU A 87 -10.92 -7.36 9.54
CA GLU A 87 -10.08 -8.22 10.37
C GLU A 87 -8.77 -8.57 9.66
N ILE A 88 -8.82 -8.83 8.36
CA ILE A 88 -7.63 -9.14 7.56
C ILE A 88 -6.73 -7.92 7.49
N MET A 89 -7.30 -6.73 7.30
CA MET A 89 -6.52 -5.50 7.24
C MET A 89 -5.83 -5.21 8.58
N LEU A 90 -6.49 -5.48 9.71
CA LEU A 90 -5.87 -5.34 11.02
C LEU A 90 -4.67 -6.28 11.18
N GLU A 91 -4.79 -7.52 10.70
CA GLU A 91 -3.68 -8.47 10.71
C GLU A 91 -2.53 -8.00 9.81
N ILE A 92 -2.85 -7.42 8.65
CA ILE A 92 -1.83 -6.85 7.75
C ILE A 92 -1.05 -5.75 8.47
N PHE A 93 -1.73 -4.86 9.18
CA PHE A 93 -1.05 -3.77 9.90
C PHE A 93 -0.16 -4.31 11.03
N GLU A 94 -0.57 -5.35 11.74
CA GLU A 94 0.27 -5.99 12.75
C GLU A 94 1.52 -6.61 12.10
N SER A 95 1.34 -7.34 11.00
CA SER A 95 2.46 -7.93 10.27
C SER A 95 3.38 -6.86 9.68
N LEU A 96 2.81 -5.76 9.20
CA LEU A 96 3.57 -4.64 8.66
C LEU A 96 4.45 -4.00 9.75
N LYS A 97 3.92 -3.78 10.94
CA LYS A 97 4.70 -3.23 12.05
C LYS A 97 5.90 -4.12 12.39
N HIS A 98 5.70 -5.43 12.44
CA HIS A 98 6.79 -6.38 12.69
C HIS A 98 7.83 -6.36 11.55
N PHE A 99 7.36 -6.37 10.31
CA PHE A 99 8.23 -6.32 9.14
C PHE A 99 9.10 -5.05 9.16
N LEU A 100 8.49 -3.90 9.39
CA LEU A 100 9.20 -2.63 9.40
C LEU A 100 10.23 -2.57 10.53
N LYS A 101 9.91 -3.12 11.70
CA LYS A 101 10.83 -3.18 12.82
C LYS A 101 12.06 -4.02 12.48
N GLU A 102 11.88 -5.16 11.81
CA GLU A 102 12.98 -6.00 11.36
C GLU A 102 13.86 -5.31 10.33
N GLN A 103 13.31 -4.40 9.53
CA GLN A 103 14.04 -3.63 8.53
C GLN A 103 14.62 -2.32 9.08
N ASN A 104 14.53 -2.07 10.39
CA ASN A 104 14.96 -0.83 11.04
C ASN A 104 14.25 0.41 10.51
N ILE A 105 13.03 0.25 10.01
CA ILE A 105 12.17 1.36 9.56
C ILE A 105 11.34 1.80 10.76
N LYS A 106 11.49 3.07 11.16
CA LYS A 106 10.91 3.58 12.42
C LYS A 106 9.57 4.28 12.25
N LYS A 107 9.21 4.65 11.02
CA LYS A 107 8.03 5.47 10.79
C LYS A 107 7.43 5.14 9.42
N ILE A 108 6.11 5.23 9.34
CA ILE A 108 5.39 5.15 8.07
C ILE A 108 4.55 6.40 7.90
N VAL A 109 4.59 7.00 6.71
CA VAL A 109 3.71 8.09 6.30
C VAL A 109 2.75 7.51 5.27
N TYR A 110 1.49 7.39 5.65
CA TYR A 110 0.47 6.69 4.87
C TYR A 110 -0.49 7.70 4.26
N LYS A 111 -0.60 7.70 2.94
CA LYS A 111 -1.60 8.48 2.20
C LYS A 111 -2.75 7.56 1.86
N CYS A 112 -3.98 8.00 2.12
CA CYS A 112 -5.15 7.21 1.75
C CYS A 112 -5.57 7.53 0.32
N ILE A 113 -6.05 6.51 -0.40
CA ILE A 113 -6.65 6.72 -1.72
C ILE A 113 -8.02 7.39 -1.49
N PRO A 114 -8.30 8.54 -2.13
CA PRO A 114 -9.61 9.17 -1.99
C PRO A 114 -10.74 8.25 -2.44
N TYR A 115 -11.83 8.24 -1.68
CA TYR A 115 -12.95 7.34 -1.95
C TYR A 115 -13.55 7.51 -3.35
N ILE A 116 -13.42 8.69 -3.96
CA ILE A 116 -13.94 8.96 -5.30
C ILE A 116 -13.28 8.09 -6.38
N TYR A 117 -12.10 7.53 -6.09
CA TYR A 117 -11.40 6.62 -7.01
C TYR A 117 -11.68 5.16 -6.69
N HIS A 118 -12.43 4.85 -5.63
CA HIS A 118 -12.77 3.47 -5.30
C HIS A 118 -13.83 2.95 -6.26
N ILE A 119 -13.60 1.76 -6.82
CA ILE A 119 -14.60 1.07 -7.63
C ILE A 119 -15.73 0.56 -6.73
N LYS A 120 -15.35 0.09 -5.54
CA LYS A 120 -16.25 -0.34 -4.46
C LYS A 120 -15.75 0.24 -3.14
N PRO A 121 -16.60 0.40 -2.12
CA PRO A 121 -16.17 0.92 -0.83
C PRO A 121 -14.93 0.18 -0.32
N SER A 122 -13.92 0.92 0.11
CA SER A 122 -12.64 0.39 0.53
C SER A 122 -12.07 1.26 1.65
N GLU A 123 -12.64 1.12 2.85
CA GLU A 123 -12.28 1.94 4.01
C GLU A 123 -11.55 1.12 5.09
N GLU A 124 -11.21 -0.13 4.82
CA GLU A 124 -10.60 -1.03 5.79
C GLU A 124 -9.26 -0.47 6.32
N ASP A 125 -8.46 0.15 5.44
CA ASP A 125 -7.17 0.71 5.83
C ASP A 125 -7.35 1.92 6.76
N ARG A 126 -8.37 2.74 6.56
CA ARG A 126 -8.64 3.88 7.43
C ARG A 126 -8.99 3.43 8.85
N TYR A 127 -9.78 2.37 8.95
CA TYR A 127 -10.10 1.80 10.26
C TYR A 127 -8.86 1.23 10.93
N ALA A 128 -8.00 0.54 10.17
CA ALA A 128 -6.75 -0.01 10.69
C ALA A 128 -5.81 1.10 11.16
N LEU A 129 -5.73 2.21 10.44
CA LEU A 129 -4.95 3.37 10.86
C LEU A 129 -5.46 3.91 12.20
N PHE A 130 -6.78 4.05 12.35
CA PHE A 130 -7.39 4.49 13.59
C PHE A 130 -7.05 3.55 14.76
N ARG A 131 -7.18 2.24 14.54
CA ARG A 131 -6.90 1.23 15.57
C ARG A 131 -5.43 1.19 15.98
N ASN A 132 -4.53 1.66 15.11
CA ASN A 132 -3.09 1.71 15.36
C ASN A 132 -2.61 3.10 15.78
N ASP A 133 -3.52 3.98 16.20
CA ASP A 133 -3.23 5.31 16.72
C ASP A 133 -2.46 6.20 15.75
N ALA A 134 -2.70 6.04 14.44
CA ALA A 134 -2.09 6.91 13.43
C ALA A 134 -2.57 8.35 13.60
N LYS A 135 -1.66 9.30 13.41
CA LYS A 135 -1.97 10.73 13.51
C LYS A 135 -2.23 11.31 12.13
N LEU A 136 -3.28 12.11 12.00
CA LEU A 136 -3.55 12.85 10.78
C LEU A 136 -2.58 14.04 10.70
N ILE A 137 -1.65 14.01 9.75
CA ILE A 137 -0.63 15.06 9.59
C ILE A 137 -0.89 15.99 8.40
N GLY A 138 -1.86 15.65 7.54
CA GLY A 138 -2.24 16.48 6.42
C GLY A 138 -3.56 16.01 5.83
N ARG A 139 -4.28 16.96 5.24
CA ARG A 139 -5.53 16.65 4.56
C ARG A 139 -5.70 17.61 3.39
N ASP A 140 -5.86 17.03 2.20
CA ASP A 140 -6.17 17.78 0.99
C ASP A 140 -7.61 17.53 0.58
N VAL A 141 -8.20 18.51 -0.10
CA VAL A 141 -9.54 18.40 -0.65
C VAL A 141 -9.42 17.97 -2.10
N THR A 142 -10.11 16.88 -2.46
CA THR A 142 -10.20 16.42 -3.85
C THR A 142 -11.58 16.73 -4.38
N SER A 143 -11.64 17.14 -5.66
CA SER A 143 -12.91 17.37 -6.36
C SER A 143 -12.88 16.67 -7.71
N THR A 144 -14.03 16.25 -8.15
CA THR A 144 -14.22 15.62 -9.47
C THR A 144 -14.75 16.62 -10.47
#